data_4ae6db6d68b1799daf38e963f9cba02c
#
_entry.id   4ae6db6d68b1799daf38e963f9cba02c
#
_cell.length_a   1.000
_cell.length_b   1.000
_cell.length_c   1.000
_cell.angle_alpha   90.00
_cell.angle_beta   90.00
_cell.angle_gamma   90.00
#
_symmetry.space_group_name_H-M   'P 1'
#
loop_
_entity.id
_entity.type
_entity.pdbx_description
1 polymer ?
#
loop_
_entity_poly.entity_id
_entity_poly.type
_entity_poly.pdbx_seq_one_letter_code
_entity_poly.pdbx_strand_id
1 'polypeptide(L)'
;MTATARAATSPVGAAIEARGLTKRFGSILALDRLDLAVPRGSIFGLLGPNGAGKTTTIRILAGLARPTAGSASVAGVPVGLGQPELRRRLGYLDQDPRFYSWMKGRELLELVGRLHGLGGAELRTRVAGMLERTGLASAADRRIGGYSGGMRQRLGIAQALVHAPELLILDEPVSSLDPEGRRDLLELVAGLRGEATVVFSTHVLADVERICDRVAILDRGRRVTEGPLEELLAAHARPIYNLDPAPRQDAAVAALLDRLRAAPWTTDVTSTPGGIRVTVADPDAAAGAILPLVVACGVVLESFERARPTLEDVFLELVGNVPADELDGRGFVRPREVRDR
;
A
#
# COMPACT_ATOMS: atom_id res chain seq x y z
N MET A 1 2.08 -38.03 -18.70
CA MET A 1 0.96 -37.07 -18.67
C MET A 1 1.57 -35.71 -18.31
N THR A 2 1.79 -34.90 -19.33
CA THR A 2 2.48 -33.61 -19.26
C THR A 2 1.50 -32.56 -18.77
N ALA A 3 1.75 -31.96 -17.59
CA ALA A 3 1.00 -30.84 -17.08
C ALA A 3 1.35 -29.61 -17.92
N THR A 4 0.41 -29.18 -18.75
CA THR A 4 0.49 -27.96 -19.54
C THR A 4 0.41 -26.77 -18.60
N ALA A 5 1.52 -26.05 -18.46
CA ALA A 5 1.56 -24.77 -17.74
C ALA A 5 0.57 -23.80 -18.43
N ARG A 6 -0.46 -23.45 -17.71
CA ARG A 6 -1.46 -22.46 -18.13
C ARG A 6 -0.76 -21.10 -18.21
N ALA A 7 -0.42 -20.66 -19.41
CA ALA A 7 0.06 -19.32 -19.66
C ALA A 7 -1.00 -18.33 -19.16
N ALA A 8 -0.65 -17.56 -18.14
CA ALA A 8 -1.49 -16.46 -17.66
C ALA A 8 -1.65 -15.45 -18.80
N THR A 9 -2.86 -15.37 -19.34
CA THR A 9 -3.27 -14.36 -20.33
C THR A 9 -3.04 -12.97 -19.69
N SER A 10 -2.10 -12.20 -20.26
CA SER A 10 -1.90 -10.80 -19.88
C SER A 10 -3.20 -10.04 -20.07
N PRO A 11 -3.70 -9.30 -19.09
CA PRO A 11 -4.89 -8.47 -19.28
C PRO A 11 -4.56 -7.42 -20.34
N VAL A 12 -5.41 -7.30 -21.35
CA VAL A 12 -5.34 -6.26 -22.38
C VAL A 12 -5.37 -4.91 -21.67
N GLY A 13 -4.21 -4.19 -21.62
CA GLY A 13 -4.12 -2.85 -21.05
C GLY A 13 -3.39 -2.72 -19.72
N ALA A 14 -2.43 -3.57 -19.37
CA ALA A 14 -1.58 -3.35 -18.19
C ALA A 14 -0.71 -2.10 -18.32
N ALA A 15 -0.65 -1.29 -17.26
CA ALA A 15 0.28 -0.16 -17.15
C ALA A 15 1.68 -0.64 -16.73
N ILE A 16 1.76 -1.70 -15.92
CA ILE A 16 3.01 -2.36 -15.55
C ILE A 16 2.86 -3.86 -15.77
N GLU A 17 3.85 -4.46 -16.38
CA GLU A 17 4.05 -5.90 -16.39
C GLU A 17 5.48 -6.22 -15.93
N ALA A 18 5.63 -7.07 -14.93
CA ALA A 18 6.90 -7.63 -14.51
C ALA A 18 6.81 -9.17 -14.54
N ARG A 19 7.85 -9.83 -15.06
CA ARG A 19 7.89 -11.29 -15.21
C ARG A 19 9.22 -11.84 -14.68
N GLY A 20 9.14 -12.68 -13.66
CA GLY A 20 10.28 -13.33 -13.04
C GLY A 20 11.33 -12.35 -12.51
N LEU A 21 10.91 -11.16 -12.08
CA LEU A 21 11.80 -10.08 -11.70
C LEU A 21 12.65 -10.47 -10.50
N THR A 22 13.95 -10.58 -10.71
CA THR A 22 14.92 -11.02 -9.70
C THR A 22 15.96 -9.94 -9.49
N LYS A 23 16.27 -9.64 -8.22
CA LYS A 23 17.33 -8.69 -7.86
C LYS A 23 18.17 -9.23 -6.73
N ARG A 24 19.49 -9.28 -6.99
CA ARG A 24 20.49 -9.66 -6.00
C ARG A 24 21.46 -8.52 -5.75
N PHE A 25 21.80 -8.30 -4.50
CA PHE A 25 22.84 -7.37 -4.04
C PHE A 25 23.87 -8.19 -3.24
N GLY A 26 24.98 -8.56 -3.89
CA GLY A 26 25.93 -9.52 -3.30
C GLY A 26 25.24 -10.83 -2.94
N SER A 27 25.28 -11.23 -1.67
CA SER A 27 24.61 -12.43 -1.16
C SER A 27 23.10 -12.24 -0.89
N ILE A 28 22.60 -10.99 -0.83
CA ILE A 28 21.21 -10.71 -0.49
C ILE A 28 20.32 -10.81 -1.72
N LEU A 29 19.31 -11.69 -1.68
CA LEU A 29 18.26 -11.81 -2.68
C LEU A 29 17.09 -10.88 -2.29
N ALA A 30 17.06 -9.70 -2.89
CA ALA A 30 16.05 -8.68 -2.59
C ALA A 30 14.73 -8.91 -3.33
N LEU A 31 14.76 -9.53 -4.53
CA LEU A 31 13.58 -9.99 -5.28
C LEU A 31 13.85 -11.38 -5.82
N ASP A 32 12.89 -12.27 -5.69
CA ASP A 32 12.94 -13.64 -6.13
C ASP A 32 11.78 -13.96 -7.08
N ARG A 33 12.03 -13.85 -8.39
CA ARG A 33 11.09 -14.15 -9.48
C ARG A 33 9.72 -13.49 -9.30
N LEU A 34 9.70 -12.20 -8.95
CA LEU A 34 8.49 -11.45 -8.77
C LEU A 34 7.76 -11.25 -10.12
N ASP A 35 6.51 -11.70 -10.18
CA ASP A 35 5.56 -11.36 -11.22
C ASP A 35 4.58 -10.31 -10.68
N LEU A 36 4.29 -9.27 -11.47
CA LEU A 36 3.38 -8.19 -11.09
C LEU A 36 2.66 -7.64 -12.33
N ALA A 37 1.35 -7.41 -12.22
CA ALA A 37 0.54 -6.83 -13.29
C ALA A 37 -0.36 -5.71 -12.75
N VAL A 38 -0.08 -4.46 -13.13
CA VAL A 38 -0.86 -3.30 -12.71
C VAL A 38 -1.77 -2.84 -13.85
N PRO A 39 -3.10 -2.89 -13.70
CA PRO A 39 -4.03 -2.40 -14.70
C PRO A 39 -3.93 -0.89 -14.90
N ARG A 40 -4.21 -0.40 -16.13
CA ARG A 40 -4.26 1.03 -16.42
C ARG A 40 -5.41 1.70 -15.66
N GLY A 41 -5.17 2.94 -15.22
CA GLY A 41 -6.16 3.78 -14.55
C GLY A 41 -6.49 3.39 -13.11
N SER A 42 -5.83 2.35 -12.55
CA SER A 42 -6.03 1.92 -11.16
C SER A 42 -5.09 2.64 -10.20
N ILE A 43 -5.54 2.75 -8.95
CA ILE A 43 -4.66 3.05 -7.80
C ILE A 43 -4.26 1.71 -7.20
N PHE A 44 -2.98 1.38 -7.30
CA PHE A 44 -2.42 0.08 -6.93
C PHE A 44 -1.51 0.21 -5.71
N GLY A 45 -1.83 -0.51 -4.65
CA GLY A 45 -1.04 -0.59 -3.41
C GLY A 45 0.01 -1.70 -3.49
N LEU A 46 1.29 -1.38 -3.25
CA LEU A 46 2.37 -2.34 -3.09
C LEU A 46 2.71 -2.46 -1.61
N LEU A 47 2.26 -3.53 -0.98
CA LEU A 47 2.30 -3.73 0.46
C LEU A 47 3.40 -4.71 0.87
N GLY A 48 3.78 -4.65 2.13
CA GLY A 48 4.70 -5.61 2.74
C GLY A 48 5.52 -5.00 3.87
N PRO A 49 6.12 -5.83 4.72
CA PRO A 49 6.99 -5.36 5.79
C PRO A 49 8.25 -4.66 5.23
N ASN A 50 9.03 -4.06 6.13
CA ASN A 50 10.32 -3.52 5.76
C ASN A 50 11.23 -4.66 5.27
N GLY A 51 11.93 -4.43 4.14
CA GLY A 51 12.75 -5.46 3.50
C GLY A 51 12.00 -6.43 2.58
N ALA A 52 10.66 -6.31 2.42
CA ALA A 52 9.88 -7.16 1.52
C ALA A 52 10.22 -7.02 0.02
N GLY A 53 11.00 -6.00 -0.36
CA GLY A 53 11.39 -5.75 -1.74
C GLY A 53 10.63 -4.61 -2.44
N LYS A 54 9.72 -3.88 -1.75
CA LYS A 54 8.91 -2.79 -2.31
C LYS A 54 9.75 -1.73 -3.02
N THR A 55 10.65 -1.06 -2.30
CA THR A 55 11.54 -0.02 -2.85
C THR A 55 12.43 -0.57 -3.97
N THR A 56 12.90 -1.82 -3.88
CA THR A 56 13.68 -2.46 -4.94
C THR A 56 12.85 -2.65 -6.20
N THR A 57 11.62 -3.12 -6.07
CA THR A 57 10.67 -3.25 -7.18
C THR A 57 10.40 -1.90 -7.83
N ILE A 58 10.07 -0.89 -7.02
CA ILE A 58 9.81 0.48 -7.48
C ILE A 58 11.01 1.05 -8.22
N ARG A 59 12.22 0.93 -7.68
CA ARG A 59 13.43 1.45 -8.34
C ARG A 59 13.73 0.77 -9.67
N ILE A 60 13.44 -0.52 -9.80
CA ILE A 60 13.56 -1.22 -11.09
C ILE A 60 12.50 -0.68 -12.06
N LEU A 61 11.23 -0.60 -11.66
CA LEU A 61 10.14 -0.11 -12.51
C LEU A 61 10.36 1.36 -12.93
N ALA A 62 10.96 2.18 -12.06
CA ALA A 62 11.33 3.55 -12.38
C ALA A 62 12.59 3.67 -13.28
N GLY A 63 13.21 2.55 -13.66
CA GLY A 63 14.44 2.56 -14.45
C GLY A 63 15.68 3.10 -13.72
N LEU A 64 15.65 3.08 -12.38
CA LEU A 64 16.75 3.52 -11.49
C LEU A 64 17.68 2.36 -11.09
N ALA A 65 17.22 1.12 -11.24
CA ALA A 65 18.01 -0.07 -10.97
C ALA A 65 17.80 -1.13 -12.07
N ARG A 66 18.84 -1.92 -12.36
CA ARG A 66 18.71 -3.06 -13.27
C ARG A 66 18.29 -4.31 -12.48
N PRO A 67 17.36 -5.13 -12.98
CA PRO A 67 17.15 -6.47 -12.44
C PRO A 67 18.37 -7.34 -12.69
N THR A 68 18.57 -8.39 -11.89
CA THR A 68 19.58 -9.42 -12.12
C THR A 68 19.07 -10.45 -13.14
N ALA A 69 17.76 -10.74 -13.13
CA ALA A 69 17.07 -11.57 -14.11
C ALA A 69 15.60 -11.16 -14.21
N GLY A 70 14.90 -11.68 -15.22
CA GLY A 70 13.53 -11.31 -15.52
C GLY A 70 13.44 -10.02 -16.32
N SER A 71 12.22 -9.55 -16.55
CA SER A 71 11.94 -8.33 -17.34
C SER A 71 10.75 -7.59 -16.78
N ALA A 72 10.67 -6.29 -17.08
CA ALA A 72 9.49 -5.48 -16.80
C ALA A 72 9.23 -4.49 -17.95
N SER A 73 7.98 -4.10 -18.10
CA SER A 73 7.56 -3.00 -18.97
C SER A 73 6.64 -2.05 -18.20
N VAL A 74 6.72 -0.77 -18.53
CA VAL A 74 5.92 0.32 -17.97
C VAL A 74 5.31 1.11 -19.11
N ALA A 75 4.00 1.24 -19.11
CA ALA A 75 3.23 1.86 -20.20
C ALA A 75 3.60 1.29 -21.60
N GLY A 76 3.93 -0.01 -21.66
CA GLY A 76 4.38 -0.69 -22.89
C GLY A 76 5.86 -0.47 -23.23
N VAL A 77 6.60 0.33 -22.46
CA VAL A 77 8.04 0.58 -22.66
C VAL A 77 8.85 -0.42 -21.82
N PRO A 78 9.76 -1.20 -22.41
CA PRO A 78 10.65 -2.07 -21.64
C PRO A 78 11.47 -1.26 -20.63
N VAL A 79 11.57 -1.74 -19.38
CA VAL A 79 12.30 -1.07 -18.33
C VAL A 79 13.82 -1.24 -18.53
N GLY A 80 14.55 -0.13 -18.56
CA GLY A 80 16.01 -0.08 -18.67
C GLY A 80 16.58 1.21 -18.12
N LEU A 81 17.88 1.21 -17.76
CA LEU A 81 18.52 2.43 -17.27
C LEU A 81 18.57 3.48 -18.36
N GLY A 82 18.22 4.72 -18.01
CA GLY A 82 18.42 5.89 -18.84
C GLY A 82 17.49 6.02 -20.04
N GLN A 83 16.39 5.26 -20.11
CA GLN A 83 15.47 5.31 -21.25
C GLN A 83 14.62 6.61 -21.24
N PRO A 84 14.75 7.51 -22.26
CA PRO A 84 14.02 8.77 -22.30
C PRO A 84 12.50 8.57 -22.42
N GLU A 85 12.08 7.54 -23.15
CA GLU A 85 10.65 7.28 -23.36
C GLU A 85 9.96 6.84 -22.08
N LEU A 86 10.60 6.01 -21.25
CA LEU A 86 10.10 5.64 -19.95
C LEU A 86 9.89 6.88 -19.07
N ARG A 87 10.89 7.80 -19.05
CA ARG A 87 10.81 9.04 -18.25
C ARG A 87 9.66 9.95 -18.66
N ARG A 88 9.31 9.99 -19.95
CA ARG A 88 8.18 10.82 -20.42
C ARG A 88 6.83 10.30 -19.94
N ARG A 89 6.70 8.98 -19.74
CA ARG A 89 5.45 8.34 -19.36
C ARG A 89 5.30 8.13 -17.86
N LEU A 90 6.39 8.30 -17.11
CA LEU A 90 6.48 7.98 -15.70
C LEU A 90 6.77 9.22 -14.86
N GLY A 91 5.94 9.47 -13.84
CA GLY A 91 6.25 10.30 -12.69
C GLY A 91 6.77 9.44 -11.53
N TYR A 92 7.80 9.90 -10.85
CA TYR A 92 8.39 9.17 -9.72
C TYR A 92 8.63 10.09 -8.53
N LEU A 93 8.22 9.61 -7.34
CA LEU A 93 8.52 10.22 -6.05
C LEU A 93 9.26 9.22 -5.17
N ASP A 94 10.47 9.58 -4.75
CA ASP A 94 11.24 8.82 -3.76
C ASP A 94 10.67 9.04 -2.35
N GLN A 95 10.93 8.12 -1.43
CA GLN A 95 10.54 8.20 -0.03
C GLN A 95 11.03 9.47 0.67
N ASP A 96 12.26 9.90 0.38
CA ASP A 96 12.87 11.15 0.90
C ASP A 96 13.27 12.05 -0.28
N PRO A 97 12.32 12.84 -0.83
CA PRO A 97 12.60 13.66 -1.99
C PRO A 97 13.57 14.79 -1.63
N ARG A 98 14.70 14.83 -2.35
CA ARG A 98 15.75 15.83 -2.15
C ARG A 98 15.71 16.88 -3.24
N PHE A 99 15.64 18.12 -2.81
CA PHE A 99 15.58 19.28 -3.70
C PHE A 99 16.73 20.25 -3.41
N TYR A 100 17.02 21.11 -4.37
CA TYR A 100 17.94 22.22 -4.17
C TYR A 100 17.30 23.24 -3.22
N SER A 101 17.80 23.35 -1.99
CA SER A 101 17.23 24.19 -0.93
C SER A 101 17.19 25.68 -1.26
N TRP A 102 18.06 26.15 -2.15
CA TRP A 102 18.15 27.53 -2.62
C TRP A 102 17.11 27.88 -3.69
N MET A 103 16.55 26.88 -4.42
CA MET A 103 15.52 27.09 -5.43
C MET A 103 14.17 27.41 -4.79
N LYS A 104 13.31 28.11 -5.54
CA LYS A 104 11.88 28.25 -5.22
C LYS A 104 11.09 27.06 -5.75
N GLY A 105 9.94 26.75 -5.13
CA GLY A 105 9.07 25.66 -5.59
C GLY A 105 8.64 25.83 -7.06
N ARG A 106 8.26 27.05 -7.45
CA ARG A 106 7.93 27.39 -8.85
C ARG A 106 9.08 27.12 -9.79
N GLU A 107 10.29 27.59 -9.46
CA GLU A 107 11.50 27.43 -10.28
C GLU A 107 11.83 25.95 -10.52
N LEU A 108 11.66 25.11 -9.50
CA LEU A 108 11.85 23.67 -9.61
C LEU A 108 10.85 23.06 -10.62
N LEU A 109 9.56 23.37 -10.49
CA LEU A 109 8.54 22.83 -11.39
C LEU A 109 8.74 23.31 -12.83
N GLU A 110 9.13 24.56 -13.03
CA GLU A 110 9.47 25.08 -14.34
C GLU A 110 10.69 24.37 -14.95
N LEU A 111 11.74 24.14 -14.14
CA LEU A 111 12.91 23.39 -14.58
C LEU A 111 12.53 21.98 -15.05
N VAL A 112 11.75 21.25 -14.23
CA VAL A 112 11.33 19.89 -14.55
C VAL A 112 10.42 19.89 -15.79
N GLY A 113 9.46 20.80 -15.88
CA GLY A 113 8.59 20.92 -17.05
C GLY A 113 9.39 21.15 -18.34
N ARG A 114 10.42 22.02 -18.31
CA ARG A 114 11.33 22.24 -19.45
C ARG A 114 12.14 21.00 -19.82
N LEU A 115 12.61 20.22 -18.84
CA LEU A 115 13.31 18.96 -19.08
C LEU A 115 12.41 17.91 -19.77
N HIS A 116 11.09 18.02 -19.57
CA HIS A 116 10.09 17.19 -20.26
C HIS A 116 9.56 17.83 -21.57
N GLY A 117 10.15 18.96 -22.01
CA GLY A 117 9.81 19.61 -23.28
C GLY A 117 8.66 20.61 -23.20
N LEU A 118 8.14 20.92 -22.01
CA LEU A 118 7.13 21.96 -21.84
C LEU A 118 7.75 23.37 -21.97
N GLY A 119 7.01 24.31 -22.56
CA GLY A 119 7.49 25.67 -22.73
C GLY A 119 6.35 26.70 -22.80
N GLY A 120 6.75 27.97 -22.86
CA GLY A 120 5.82 29.07 -23.12
C GLY A 120 4.64 29.18 -22.15
N ALA A 121 3.47 29.36 -22.69
CA ALA A 121 2.23 29.50 -21.92
C ALA A 121 1.80 28.17 -21.28
N GLU A 122 2.00 27.04 -21.95
CA GLU A 122 1.67 25.71 -21.43
C GLU A 122 2.42 25.41 -20.12
N LEU A 123 3.73 25.64 -20.10
CA LEU A 123 4.53 25.45 -18.89
C LEU A 123 4.01 26.28 -17.72
N ARG A 124 3.72 27.57 -17.95
CA ARG A 124 3.20 28.44 -16.88
C ARG A 124 1.86 27.96 -16.34
N THR A 125 0.94 27.56 -17.22
CA THR A 125 -0.38 27.04 -16.83
C THR A 125 -0.25 25.75 -16.04
N ARG A 126 0.60 24.82 -16.52
CA ARG A 126 0.85 23.55 -15.84
C ARG A 126 1.45 23.74 -14.45
N VAL A 127 2.47 24.60 -14.33
CA VAL A 127 3.13 24.88 -13.05
C VAL A 127 2.16 25.53 -12.07
N ALA A 128 1.37 26.51 -12.50
CA ALA A 128 0.36 27.15 -11.66
C ALA A 128 -0.69 26.15 -11.18
N GLY A 129 -1.25 25.34 -12.08
CA GLY A 129 -2.22 24.30 -11.74
C GLY A 129 -1.68 23.24 -10.78
N MET A 130 -0.40 22.82 -10.94
CA MET A 130 0.21 21.87 -10.01
C MET A 130 0.43 22.48 -8.62
N LEU A 131 0.85 23.74 -8.54
CA LEU A 131 1.01 24.45 -7.26
C LEU A 131 -0.33 24.60 -6.53
N GLU A 132 -1.39 24.90 -7.24
CA GLU A 132 -2.76 24.96 -6.66
C GLU A 132 -3.23 23.58 -6.20
N ARG A 133 -3.15 22.58 -7.07
CA ARG A 133 -3.59 21.21 -6.79
C ARG A 133 -2.88 20.59 -5.59
N THR A 134 -1.60 20.95 -5.38
CA THR A 134 -0.82 20.47 -4.23
C THR A 134 -0.84 21.38 -3.02
N GLY A 135 -1.63 22.45 -3.04
CA GLY A 135 -1.75 23.42 -1.93
C GLY A 135 -0.48 24.22 -1.67
N LEU A 136 0.36 24.43 -2.70
CA LEU A 136 1.63 25.13 -2.60
C LEU A 136 1.62 26.52 -3.26
N ALA A 137 0.48 27.00 -3.76
CA ALA A 137 0.35 28.26 -4.48
C ALA A 137 0.90 29.44 -3.67
N SER A 138 0.53 29.55 -2.38
CA SER A 138 0.99 30.63 -1.48
C SER A 138 2.49 30.57 -1.13
N ALA A 139 3.10 29.39 -1.27
CA ALA A 139 4.52 29.16 -0.97
C ALA A 139 5.39 29.03 -2.23
N ALA A 140 4.79 29.15 -3.42
CA ALA A 140 5.44 28.92 -4.71
C ALA A 140 6.77 29.66 -4.89
N ASP A 141 6.84 30.89 -4.42
CA ASP A 141 8.00 31.78 -4.56
C ASP A 141 8.91 31.81 -3.32
N ARG A 142 8.61 31.00 -2.31
CA ARG A 142 9.46 30.76 -1.15
C ARG A 142 10.53 29.72 -1.48
N ARG A 143 11.74 29.83 -0.89
CA ARG A 143 12.82 28.85 -1.05
C ARG A 143 12.43 27.51 -0.44
N ILE A 144 12.74 26.41 -1.13
CA ILE A 144 12.43 25.04 -0.73
C ILE A 144 13.09 24.67 0.60
N GLY A 145 14.26 25.25 0.92
CA GLY A 145 14.90 25.05 2.23
C GLY A 145 14.05 25.47 3.43
N GLY A 146 13.06 26.34 3.22
CA GLY A 146 12.10 26.73 4.23
C GLY A 146 10.77 25.93 4.22
N TYR A 147 10.64 24.88 3.40
CA TYR A 147 9.45 24.04 3.35
C TYR A 147 9.42 23.04 4.50
N SER A 148 8.23 22.76 5.03
CA SER A 148 8.01 21.64 5.96
C SER A 148 8.20 20.28 5.24
N GLY A 149 8.25 19.18 5.99
CA GLY A 149 8.27 17.83 5.42
C GLY A 149 7.12 17.59 4.46
N GLY A 150 5.89 17.91 4.89
CA GLY A 150 4.68 17.79 4.07
C GLY A 150 4.69 18.67 2.82
N MET A 151 5.22 19.89 2.91
CA MET A 151 5.37 20.76 1.75
C MET A 151 6.37 20.19 0.74
N ARG A 152 7.48 19.59 1.20
CA ARG A 152 8.44 18.92 0.31
C ARG A 152 7.82 17.71 -0.38
N GLN A 153 7.04 16.92 0.35
CA GLN A 153 6.36 15.76 -0.20
C GLN A 153 5.34 16.17 -1.27
N ARG A 154 4.50 17.18 -1.00
CA ARG A 154 3.55 17.74 -1.97
C ARG A 154 4.25 18.36 -3.19
N LEU A 155 5.40 19.01 -3.00
CA LEU A 155 6.22 19.49 -4.11
C LEU A 155 6.79 18.35 -4.98
N GLY A 156 7.18 17.24 -4.36
CA GLY A 156 7.62 16.03 -5.07
C GLY A 156 6.53 15.41 -5.94
N ILE A 157 5.29 15.37 -5.44
CA ILE A 157 4.13 14.95 -6.24
C ILE A 157 3.88 15.94 -7.39
N ALA A 158 3.91 17.26 -7.13
CA ALA A 158 3.78 18.27 -8.17
C ALA A 158 4.83 18.10 -9.26
N GLN A 159 6.10 17.87 -8.87
CA GLN A 159 7.20 17.57 -9.76
C GLN A 159 6.95 16.32 -10.60
N ALA A 160 6.48 15.24 -9.97
CA ALA A 160 6.21 13.97 -10.64
C ALA A 160 5.03 14.06 -11.64
N LEU A 161 4.11 15.01 -11.45
CA LEU A 161 2.89 15.18 -12.26
C LEU A 161 2.96 16.29 -13.29
N VAL A 162 3.92 17.24 -13.21
CA VAL A 162 3.94 18.44 -14.06
C VAL A 162 3.94 18.17 -15.54
N HIS A 163 4.49 17.04 -15.98
CA HIS A 163 4.54 16.60 -17.38
C HIS A 163 3.39 15.69 -17.80
N ALA A 164 2.37 15.50 -16.92
CA ALA A 164 1.20 14.64 -17.14
C ALA A 164 1.55 13.19 -17.54
N PRO A 165 2.25 12.44 -16.68
CA PRO A 165 2.65 11.06 -16.97
C PRO A 165 1.43 10.12 -17.03
N GLU A 166 1.54 9.02 -17.79
CA GLU A 166 0.55 7.94 -17.81
C GLU A 166 0.56 7.12 -16.51
N LEU A 167 1.71 7.06 -15.84
CA LEU A 167 1.93 6.31 -14.60
C LEU A 167 2.66 7.15 -13.57
N LEU A 168 2.20 7.10 -12.34
CA LEU A 168 2.84 7.71 -11.18
C LEU A 168 3.28 6.62 -10.21
N ILE A 169 4.56 6.60 -9.84
CA ILE A 169 5.10 5.69 -8.81
C ILE A 169 5.54 6.51 -7.60
N LEU A 170 5.00 6.16 -6.43
CA LEU A 170 5.26 6.83 -5.16
C LEU A 170 5.84 5.83 -4.15
N ASP A 171 7.07 6.07 -3.70
CA ASP A 171 7.70 5.22 -2.69
C ASP A 171 7.45 5.80 -1.29
N GLU A 172 6.61 5.15 -0.50
CA GLU A 172 6.19 5.53 0.86
C GLU A 172 5.84 7.03 1.03
N PRO A 173 4.92 7.58 0.21
CA PRO A 173 4.72 9.03 0.10
C PRO A 173 4.21 9.71 1.36
N VAL A 174 3.68 8.96 2.33
CA VAL A 174 3.05 9.50 3.56
C VAL A 174 3.86 9.20 4.84
N SER A 175 4.99 8.50 4.75
CA SER A 175 5.72 7.98 5.91
C SER A 175 6.24 9.06 6.88
N SER A 176 6.45 10.28 6.40
CA SER A 176 7.03 11.40 7.17
C SER A 176 6.01 12.50 7.49
N LEU A 177 4.71 12.23 7.30
CA LEU A 177 3.66 13.23 7.46
C LEU A 177 2.91 13.08 8.79
N ASP A 178 2.47 14.19 9.32
CA ASP A 178 1.47 14.22 10.38
C ASP A 178 0.10 13.73 9.89
N PRO A 179 -0.86 13.41 10.76
CA PRO A 179 -2.14 12.84 10.35
C PRO A 179 -2.93 13.71 9.36
N GLU A 180 -2.85 15.05 9.48
CA GLU A 180 -3.54 15.98 8.57
C GLU A 180 -2.89 15.98 7.18
N GLY A 181 -1.56 16.16 7.13
CA GLY A 181 -0.82 16.13 5.88
C GLY A 181 -0.90 14.79 5.16
N ARG A 182 -1.00 13.68 5.91
CA ARG A 182 -1.22 12.35 5.37
C ARG A 182 -2.59 12.22 4.70
N ARG A 183 -3.65 12.68 5.38
CA ARG A 183 -5.01 12.68 4.82
C ARG A 183 -5.07 13.47 3.53
N ASP A 184 -4.54 14.71 3.53
CA ASP A 184 -4.53 15.60 2.38
C ASP A 184 -3.81 15.00 1.18
N LEU A 185 -2.68 14.32 1.45
CA LEU A 185 -1.89 13.68 0.39
C LEU A 185 -2.60 12.45 -0.18
N LEU A 186 -3.24 11.63 0.66
CA LEU A 186 -4.04 10.51 0.20
C LEU A 186 -5.24 10.96 -0.63
N GLU A 187 -5.89 12.06 -0.26
CA GLU A 187 -6.98 12.67 -1.04
C GLU A 187 -6.49 13.19 -2.40
N LEU A 188 -5.30 13.82 -2.42
CA LEU A 188 -4.66 14.22 -3.68
C LEU A 188 -4.40 13.01 -4.59
N VAL A 189 -3.87 11.91 -4.04
CA VAL A 189 -3.61 10.67 -4.79
C VAL A 189 -4.92 10.04 -5.27
N ALA A 190 -5.94 9.98 -4.41
CA ALA A 190 -7.27 9.46 -4.79
C ALA A 190 -7.90 10.26 -5.93
N GLY A 191 -7.70 11.59 -5.96
CA GLY A 191 -8.15 12.48 -7.04
C GLY A 191 -7.46 12.26 -8.39
N LEU A 192 -6.41 11.41 -8.46
CA LEU A 192 -5.77 11.01 -9.72
C LEU A 192 -6.47 9.83 -10.41
N ARG A 193 -7.47 9.21 -9.75
CA ARG A 193 -8.20 8.08 -10.31
C ARG A 193 -8.81 8.42 -11.67
N GLY A 194 -8.49 7.63 -12.68
CA GLY A 194 -8.93 7.87 -14.06
C GLY A 194 -8.07 8.86 -14.85
N GLU A 195 -7.22 9.68 -14.18
CA GLU A 195 -6.29 10.58 -14.87
C GLU A 195 -4.96 9.90 -15.16
N ALA A 196 -4.44 9.12 -14.22
CA ALA A 196 -3.22 8.35 -14.34
C ALA A 196 -3.34 7.02 -13.62
N THR A 197 -2.50 6.05 -13.97
CA THR A 197 -2.27 4.88 -13.13
C THR A 197 -1.37 5.27 -11.98
N VAL A 198 -1.71 4.89 -10.76
CA VAL A 198 -0.87 5.18 -9.59
C VAL A 198 -0.43 3.88 -8.94
N VAL A 199 0.86 3.74 -8.69
CA VAL A 199 1.42 2.68 -7.83
C VAL A 199 2.07 3.35 -6.64
N PHE A 200 1.63 3.00 -5.44
CA PHE A 200 2.32 3.49 -4.26
C PHE A 200 2.66 2.37 -3.28
N SER A 201 3.86 2.45 -2.72
CA SER A 201 4.27 1.56 -1.65
C SER A 201 3.88 2.13 -0.31
N THR A 202 3.48 1.26 0.60
CA THR A 202 3.29 1.61 2.01
C THR A 202 3.39 0.35 2.87
N HIS A 203 3.69 0.55 4.15
CA HIS A 203 3.54 -0.47 5.19
C HIS A 203 2.27 -0.22 6.03
N VAL A 204 1.51 0.82 5.72
CA VAL A 204 0.30 1.20 6.45
C VAL A 204 -0.92 0.74 5.70
N LEU A 205 -1.56 -0.30 6.20
CA LEU A 205 -2.68 -1.01 5.58
C LEU A 205 -3.92 -0.13 5.44
N ALA A 206 -4.22 0.70 6.45
CA ALA A 206 -5.36 1.61 6.43
C ALA A 206 -5.34 2.64 5.28
N ASP A 207 -4.15 3.06 4.81
CA ASP A 207 -4.04 3.95 3.65
C ASP A 207 -4.48 3.27 2.37
N VAL A 208 -4.11 1.99 2.25
CA VAL A 208 -4.46 1.17 1.09
C VAL A 208 -5.95 0.92 1.03
N GLU A 209 -6.57 0.54 2.16
CA GLU A 209 -8.03 0.36 2.24
C GLU A 209 -8.79 1.63 1.83
N ARG A 210 -8.21 2.78 2.13
CA ARG A 210 -8.85 4.07 1.86
C ARG A 210 -8.88 4.45 0.38
N ILE A 211 -7.82 4.16 -0.38
CA ILE A 211 -7.67 4.71 -1.72
C ILE A 211 -7.36 3.71 -2.83
N CYS A 212 -6.94 2.47 -2.52
CA CYS A 212 -6.56 1.51 -3.56
C CYS A 212 -7.74 0.75 -4.14
N ASP A 213 -7.67 0.47 -5.44
CA ASP A 213 -8.58 -0.43 -6.13
C ASP A 213 -8.06 -1.88 -6.09
N ARG A 214 -6.73 -2.01 -6.11
CA ARG A 214 -6.02 -3.28 -6.16
C ARG A 214 -4.76 -3.23 -5.32
N VAL A 215 -4.31 -4.40 -4.89
CA VAL A 215 -3.11 -4.51 -4.06
C VAL A 215 -2.27 -5.72 -4.46
N ALA A 216 -0.96 -5.63 -4.22
CA ALA A 216 -0.09 -6.78 -4.12
C ALA A 216 0.62 -6.77 -2.76
N ILE A 217 0.63 -7.91 -2.10
CA ILE A 217 1.36 -8.11 -0.84
C ILE A 217 2.66 -8.80 -1.17
N LEU A 218 3.77 -8.18 -0.78
CA LEU A 218 5.11 -8.74 -0.90
C LEU A 218 5.62 -9.21 0.46
N ASP A 219 6.29 -10.35 0.47
CA ASP A 219 7.11 -10.80 1.58
C ASP A 219 8.41 -11.42 1.06
N ARG A 220 9.55 -11.08 1.68
CA ARG A 220 10.89 -11.64 1.35
C ARG A 220 11.21 -11.67 -0.15
N GLY A 221 10.86 -10.61 -0.86
CA GLY A 221 11.12 -10.46 -2.30
C GLY A 221 10.19 -11.25 -3.21
N ARG A 222 9.14 -11.86 -2.69
CA ARG A 222 8.13 -12.62 -3.44
C ARG A 222 6.76 -11.99 -3.30
N ARG A 223 5.91 -12.19 -4.30
CA ARG A 223 4.49 -11.86 -4.21
C ARG A 223 3.75 -12.97 -3.46
N VAL A 224 3.12 -12.60 -2.35
CA VAL A 224 2.25 -13.49 -1.57
C VAL A 224 0.87 -13.57 -2.21
N THR A 225 0.28 -12.41 -2.52
CA THR A 225 -1.01 -12.31 -3.20
C THR A 225 -1.09 -11.04 -4.05
N GLU A 226 -2.02 -11.01 -5.01
CA GLU A 226 -2.35 -9.84 -5.83
C GLU A 226 -3.81 -9.94 -6.28
N GLY A 227 -4.55 -8.84 -6.17
CA GLY A 227 -5.94 -8.83 -6.63
C GLY A 227 -6.66 -7.51 -6.38
N PRO A 228 -7.93 -7.41 -6.80
CA PRO A 228 -8.81 -6.35 -6.36
C PRO A 228 -8.92 -6.37 -4.84
N LEU A 229 -8.87 -5.19 -4.21
CA LEU A 229 -8.90 -5.09 -2.75
C LEU A 229 -10.17 -5.72 -2.15
N GLU A 230 -11.33 -5.41 -2.74
CA GLU A 230 -12.61 -5.96 -2.29
C GLU A 230 -12.67 -7.50 -2.36
N GLU A 231 -12.13 -8.10 -3.44
CA GLU A 231 -12.08 -9.55 -3.58
C GLU A 231 -11.15 -10.20 -2.55
N LEU A 232 -10.01 -9.58 -2.27
CA LEU A 232 -9.08 -10.07 -1.24
C LEU A 232 -9.72 -10.00 0.15
N LEU A 233 -10.37 -8.89 0.50
CA LEU A 233 -11.09 -8.75 1.76
C LEU A 233 -12.23 -9.77 1.86
N ALA A 234 -12.99 -10.00 0.80
CA ALA A 234 -14.08 -10.96 0.78
C ALA A 234 -13.59 -12.41 0.90
N ALA A 235 -12.50 -12.76 0.20
CA ALA A 235 -11.95 -14.13 0.23
C ALA A 235 -11.36 -14.53 1.60
N HIS A 236 -10.89 -13.54 2.37
CA HIS A 236 -10.33 -13.73 3.71
C HIS A 236 -11.28 -13.25 4.82
N ALA A 237 -12.54 -12.97 4.47
CA ALA A 237 -13.55 -12.53 5.42
C ALA A 237 -13.84 -13.64 6.44
N ARG A 238 -13.17 -13.59 7.58
CA ARG A 238 -13.67 -14.32 8.75
C ARG A 238 -14.82 -13.52 9.33
N PRO A 239 -15.98 -14.11 9.56
CA PRO A 239 -17.06 -13.39 10.22
C PRO A 239 -16.65 -13.12 11.67
N ILE A 240 -16.42 -11.84 11.95
CA ILE A 240 -16.00 -11.33 13.25
C ILE A 240 -17.12 -10.46 13.79
N TYR A 241 -17.44 -10.61 15.07
CA TYR A 241 -18.33 -9.73 15.79
C TYR A 241 -17.56 -8.98 16.87
N ASN A 242 -17.72 -7.66 16.91
CA ASN A 242 -17.20 -6.80 17.97
C ASN A 242 -18.36 -6.49 18.93
N LEU A 243 -18.13 -6.71 20.21
CA LEU A 243 -19.03 -6.37 21.29
C LEU A 243 -18.31 -5.40 22.22
N ASP A 244 -18.90 -4.25 22.47
CA ASP A 244 -18.34 -3.22 23.33
C ASP A 244 -19.20 -3.11 24.61
N PRO A 245 -18.80 -3.80 25.71
CA PRO A 245 -19.54 -3.77 26.95
C PRO A 245 -19.44 -2.41 27.63
N ALA A 246 -20.55 -1.90 28.16
CA ALA A 246 -20.52 -0.72 28.99
C ALA A 246 -19.60 -0.89 30.22
N PRO A 247 -18.99 0.19 30.74
CA PRO A 247 -18.04 0.11 31.87
C PRO A 247 -18.62 -0.53 33.13
N ARG A 248 -17.73 -1.10 33.97
CA ARG A 248 -18.07 -1.65 35.31
C ARG A 248 -18.93 -2.91 35.32
N GLN A 249 -18.74 -3.81 34.36
CA GLN A 249 -19.46 -5.08 34.25
C GLN A 249 -18.52 -6.30 34.27
N ASP A 250 -17.35 -6.22 34.91
CA ASP A 250 -16.27 -7.20 34.79
C ASP A 250 -16.73 -8.66 35.03
N ALA A 251 -17.56 -8.91 36.03
CA ALA A 251 -18.05 -10.26 36.34
C ALA A 251 -19.01 -10.80 35.25
N ALA A 252 -19.91 -9.95 34.74
CA ALA A 252 -20.84 -10.32 33.67
C ALA A 252 -20.10 -10.54 32.36
N VAL A 253 -19.12 -9.69 32.06
CA VAL A 253 -18.25 -9.82 30.90
C VAL A 253 -17.40 -11.09 30.94
N ALA A 254 -16.83 -11.44 32.10
CA ALA A 254 -16.11 -12.71 32.28
C ALA A 254 -17.00 -13.92 32.00
N ALA A 255 -18.22 -13.94 32.53
CA ALA A 255 -19.20 -15.00 32.28
C ALA A 255 -19.61 -15.08 30.79
N LEU A 256 -19.70 -13.92 30.11
CA LEU A 256 -19.99 -13.87 28.69
C LEU A 256 -18.83 -14.44 27.87
N LEU A 257 -17.57 -14.07 28.18
CA LEU A 257 -16.37 -14.59 27.52
C LEU A 257 -16.29 -16.11 27.59
N ASP A 258 -16.56 -16.70 28.77
CA ASP A 258 -16.55 -18.16 28.94
C ASP A 258 -17.63 -18.85 28.10
N ARG A 259 -18.84 -18.29 28.04
CA ARG A 259 -19.91 -18.81 27.20
C ARG A 259 -19.63 -18.67 25.71
N LEU A 260 -19.08 -17.55 25.30
CA LEU A 260 -18.68 -17.33 23.89
C LEU A 260 -17.60 -18.33 23.47
N ARG A 261 -16.58 -18.56 24.31
CA ARG A 261 -15.55 -19.57 24.06
C ARG A 261 -16.06 -20.99 23.96
N ALA A 262 -17.09 -21.33 24.75
CA ALA A 262 -17.70 -22.64 24.76
C ALA A 262 -18.71 -22.87 23.61
N ALA A 263 -19.06 -21.83 22.86
CA ALA A 263 -20.06 -21.92 21.81
C ALA A 263 -19.50 -22.66 20.57
N PRO A 264 -20.26 -23.65 20.00
CA PRO A 264 -19.74 -24.49 18.90
C PRO A 264 -19.50 -23.75 17.59
N TRP A 265 -20.09 -22.58 17.42
CA TRP A 265 -19.90 -21.70 16.26
C TRP A 265 -18.74 -20.71 16.43
N THR A 266 -18.08 -20.68 17.59
CA THR A 266 -16.93 -19.77 17.85
C THR A 266 -15.62 -20.45 17.49
N THR A 267 -14.75 -19.72 16.80
CA THR A 267 -13.37 -20.15 16.49
C THR A 267 -12.37 -19.53 17.44
N ASP A 268 -12.56 -18.24 17.78
CA ASP A 268 -11.69 -17.51 18.71
C ASP A 268 -12.44 -16.39 19.43
N VAL A 269 -12.03 -16.08 20.66
CA VAL A 269 -12.55 -14.97 21.47
C VAL A 269 -11.41 -14.24 22.15
N THR A 270 -11.18 -13.00 21.72
CA THR A 270 -10.16 -12.11 22.27
C THR A 270 -10.78 -10.92 23.00
N SER A 271 -10.23 -10.58 24.17
CA SER A 271 -10.55 -9.33 24.86
C SER A 271 -9.57 -8.26 24.38
N THR A 272 -10.10 -7.12 23.95
CA THR A 272 -9.32 -5.96 23.47
C THR A 272 -9.58 -4.75 24.38
N PRO A 273 -8.77 -3.69 24.36
CA PRO A 273 -9.04 -2.46 25.10
C PRO A 273 -10.40 -1.81 24.76
N GLY A 274 -10.98 -2.13 23.59
CA GLY A 274 -12.28 -1.61 23.13
C GLY A 274 -13.41 -2.64 23.23
N GLY A 275 -13.24 -3.81 23.91
CA GLY A 275 -14.32 -4.77 24.07
C GLY A 275 -13.94 -6.22 23.79
N ILE A 276 -14.91 -6.99 23.29
CA ILE A 276 -14.77 -8.41 22.99
C ILE A 276 -14.84 -8.60 21.47
N ARG A 277 -13.85 -9.29 20.92
CA ARG A 277 -13.80 -9.69 19.49
C ARG A 277 -14.06 -11.19 19.41
N VAL A 278 -15.11 -11.58 18.68
CA VAL A 278 -15.53 -12.98 18.51
C VAL A 278 -15.37 -13.36 17.04
N THR A 279 -14.47 -14.29 16.75
CA THR A 279 -14.33 -14.90 15.42
C THR A 279 -15.20 -16.15 15.36
N VAL A 280 -16.02 -16.30 14.33
CA VAL A 280 -16.98 -17.39 14.24
C VAL A 280 -16.75 -18.24 12.98
N ALA A 281 -17.04 -19.54 13.09
CA ALA A 281 -17.02 -20.48 11.96
C ALA A 281 -18.33 -20.46 11.17
N ASP A 282 -19.46 -20.26 11.88
CA ASP A 282 -20.81 -20.22 11.31
C ASP A 282 -21.45 -18.86 11.63
N PRO A 283 -21.48 -17.94 10.64
CA PRO A 283 -22.03 -16.59 10.83
C PRO A 283 -23.53 -16.59 11.10
N ASP A 284 -24.29 -17.52 10.51
CA ASP A 284 -25.75 -17.56 10.63
C ASP A 284 -26.15 -18.04 12.00
N ALA A 285 -25.50 -19.09 12.52
CA ALA A 285 -25.68 -19.57 13.89
C ALA A 285 -25.25 -18.50 14.91
N ALA A 286 -24.14 -17.81 14.69
CA ALA A 286 -23.62 -16.76 15.57
C ALA A 286 -24.55 -15.55 15.62
N ALA A 287 -25.06 -15.09 14.47
CA ALA A 287 -25.94 -13.92 14.38
C ALA A 287 -27.22 -14.09 15.27
N GLY A 288 -27.76 -15.31 15.34
CA GLY A 288 -28.93 -15.62 16.18
C GLY A 288 -28.59 -15.87 17.64
N ALA A 289 -27.34 -16.22 17.98
CA ALA A 289 -26.96 -16.72 19.31
C ALA A 289 -26.24 -15.68 20.19
N ILE A 290 -25.47 -14.76 19.61
CA ILE A 290 -24.64 -13.81 20.38
C ILE A 290 -25.49 -12.92 21.29
N LEU A 291 -26.48 -12.21 20.75
CA LEU A 291 -27.32 -11.31 21.55
C LEU A 291 -28.09 -12.01 22.66
N PRO A 292 -28.72 -13.19 22.46
CA PRO A 292 -29.29 -14.00 23.56
C PRO A 292 -28.29 -14.34 24.66
N LEU A 293 -27.02 -14.66 24.32
CA LEU A 293 -25.98 -14.92 25.32
C LEU A 293 -25.62 -13.66 26.11
N VAL A 294 -25.49 -12.50 25.43
CA VAL A 294 -25.27 -11.21 26.08
C VAL A 294 -26.36 -10.91 27.12
N VAL A 295 -27.63 -11.05 26.72
CA VAL A 295 -28.78 -10.84 27.61
C VAL A 295 -28.76 -11.83 28.77
N ALA A 296 -28.50 -13.13 28.51
CA ALA A 296 -28.45 -14.16 29.53
C ALA A 296 -27.32 -13.97 30.56
N CYS A 297 -26.23 -13.27 30.19
CA CYS A 297 -25.15 -12.88 31.10
C CYS A 297 -25.39 -11.53 31.78
N GLY A 298 -26.48 -10.81 31.45
CA GLY A 298 -26.81 -9.51 32.01
C GLY A 298 -25.84 -8.42 31.56
N VAL A 299 -25.15 -8.59 30.42
CA VAL A 299 -24.23 -7.58 29.88
C VAL A 299 -25.00 -6.53 29.11
N VAL A 300 -24.71 -5.26 29.38
CA VAL A 300 -25.18 -4.11 28.59
C VAL A 300 -24.08 -3.76 27.59
N LEU A 301 -24.41 -3.67 26.32
CA LEU A 301 -23.46 -3.27 25.26
C LEU A 301 -23.66 -1.80 24.90
N GLU A 302 -22.56 -1.07 24.70
CA GLU A 302 -22.55 0.25 24.05
C GLU A 302 -22.60 0.10 22.52
N SER A 303 -21.93 -0.95 21.97
CA SER A 303 -22.02 -1.28 20.56
C SER A 303 -22.01 -2.80 20.32
N PHE A 304 -22.64 -3.21 19.24
CA PHE A 304 -22.58 -4.56 18.66
C PHE A 304 -22.56 -4.45 17.16
N GLU A 305 -21.46 -4.88 16.55
CA GLU A 305 -21.31 -4.81 15.11
C GLU A 305 -20.66 -6.07 14.55
N ARG A 306 -21.04 -6.41 13.33
CA ARG A 306 -20.30 -7.37 12.53
C ARG A 306 -19.14 -6.64 11.88
N ALA A 307 -17.93 -6.96 12.33
CA ALA A 307 -16.72 -6.33 11.78
C ALA A 307 -16.60 -6.69 10.28
N ARG A 308 -16.25 -5.70 9.51
CA ARG A 308 -15.79 -5.95 8.14
C ARG A 308 -14.34 -6.47 8.22
N PRO A 309 -13.95 -7.44 7.39
CA PRO A 309 -12.56 -7.88 7.32
C PRO A 309 -11.69 -6.68 6.95
N THR A 310 -10.60 -6.52 7.66
CA THR A 310 -9.61 -5.48 7.36
C THR A 310 -8.44 -6.08 6.58
N LEU A 311 -7.73 -5.25 5.86
CA LEU A 311 -6.51 -5.68 5.18
C LEU A 311 -5.43 -6.13 6.19
N GLU A 312 -5.51 -5.68 7.44
CA GLU A 312 -4.67 -6.14 8.53
C GLU A 312 -4.95 -7.62 8.87
N ASP A 313 -6.22 -8.02 8.92
CA ASP A 313 -6.61 -9.42 9.14
C ASP A 313 -6.06 -10.31 8.02
N VAL A 314 -6.21 -9.88 6.76
CA VAL A 314 -5.68 -10.58 5.58
C VAL A 314 -4.16 -10.66 5.63
N PHE A 315 -3.50 -9.57 5.97
CA PHE A 315 -2.05 -9.50 6.05
C PHE A 315 -1.48 -10.42 7.12
N LEU A 316 -2.06 -10.43 8.33
CA LEU A 316 -1.67 -11.32 9.42
C LEU A 316 -1.89 -12.79 9.08
N GLU A 317 -2.94 -13.12 8.35
CA GLU A 317 -3.18 -14.49 7.89
C GLU A 317 -2.14 -14.96 6.88
N LEU A 318 -1.79 -14.11 5.92
CA LEU A 318 -0.91 -14.44 4.82
C LEU A 318 0.59 -14.35 5.16
N VAL A 319 0.96 -13.41 6.04
CA VAL A 319 2.36 -13.11 6.38
C VAL A 319 2.68 -13.47 7.84
N GLY A 320 1.67 -13.44 8.73
CA GLY A 320 1.83 -13.65 10.18
C GLY A 320 2.12 -15.10 10.61
N ASN A 321 2.02 -16.09 9.72
CA ASN A 321 2.42 -17.48 9.98
C ASN A 321 3.95 -17.71 9.87
N VAL A 322 4.75 -16.67 10.13
CA VAL A 322 6.21 -16.79 10.20
C VAL A 322 6.57 -17.32 11.58
N PRO A 323 7.29 -18.46 11.68
CA PRO A 323 7.75 -19.00 12.95
C PRO A 323 8.56 -17.96 13.73
N ALA A 324 8.35 -17.90 15.06
CA ALA A 324 8.97 -16.91 15.94
C ALA A 324 10.51 -16.94 15.93
N ASP A 325 11.12 -18.07 15.54
CA ASP A 325 12.55 -18.28 15.39
C ASP A 325 13.16 -17.58 14.15
N GLU A 326 12.33 -17.17 13.20
CA GLU A 326 12.76 -16.39 12.04
C GLU A 326 12.66 -14.87 12.25
N LEU A 327 12.17 -14.42 13.42
CA LEU A 327 12.10 -13.00 13.78
C LEU A 327 13.42 -12.53 14.41
N ASP A 328 13.84 -11.31 14.13
CA ASP A 328 14.90 -10.66 14.92
C ASP A 328 14.31 -10.19 16.27
N GLY A 329 15.17 -9.82 17.23
CA GLY A 329 14.75 -9.38 18.56
C GLY A 329 13.89 -8.10 18.59
N ARG A 330 13.49 -7.57 17.42
CA ARG A 330 12.58 -6.44 17.20
C ARG A 330 11.31 -6.85 16.48
N GLY A 331 11.08 -8.18 16.29
CA GLY A 331 9.91 -8.69 15.58
C GLY A 331 10.00 -8.65 14.04
N PHE A 332 11.17 -8.37 13.48
CA PHE A 332 11.36 -8.34 12.03
C PHE A 332 11.99 -9.65 11.54
N VAL A 333 11.54 -10.12 10.38
CA VAL A 333 12.07 -11.32 9.76
C VAL A 333 13.51 -11.10 9.29
N ARG A 334 14.43 -11.99 9.70
CA ARG A 334 15.84 -11.94 9.30
C ARG A 334 15.98 -12.20 7.79
N PRO A 335 16.82 -11.43 7.07
CA PRO A 335 17.13 -11.73 5.66
C PRO A 335 17.76 -13.13 5.56
N ARG A 336 17.26 -13.97 4.64
CA ARG A 336 17.88 -15.26 4.35
C ARG A 336 19.24 -15.05 3.69
N GLU A 337 20.32 -15.45 4.37
CA GLU A 337 21.61 -15.65 3.71
C GLU A 337 21.51 -16.87 2.79
N VAL A 338 21.76 -16.65 1.52
CA VAL A 338 21.84 -17.76 0.55
C VAL A 338 23.19 -18.46 0.78
N ARG A 339 23.16 -19.64 1.37
CA ARG A 339 24.33 -20.54 1.36
C ARG A 339 24.54 -20.96 -0.09
N ASP A 340 25.64 -20.52 -0.67
CA ASP A 340 26.12 -21.05 -1.94
C ASP A 340 26.37 -22.58 -1.77
N ARG A 341 25.68 -23.35 -2.59
CA ARG A 341 26.05 -24.75 -2.88
C ARG A 341 26.62 -24.80 -4.29
#